data_07d6b6bcac0e4463272ff9b60e11ada5
#
_entry.id   07d6b6bcac0e4463272ff9b60e11ada5
#
_cell.length_a   1.000
_cell.length_b   1.000
_cell.length_c   1.000
_cell.angle_alpha   90.00
_cell.angle_beta   90.00
_cell.angle_gamma   90.00
#
_symmetry.space_group_name_H-M   'P 1'
#
loop_
_entity.id
_entity.type
_entity.pdbx_description
1 polymer ?
#
loop_
_entity_poly.entity_id
_entity_poly.type
_entity_poly.pdbx_seq_one_letter_code
_entity_poly.pdbx_strand_id
1 'polypeptide(L)'
;MSDFNPPLPPYPLLPPYPLPPAFPTPGAVYPMTFGQILDRIFRLVRGNLSPFLAIGMLPFGIVIALEAVFAGVLYLAGVIPHPPAQPNPTTLVLTIVPLFILFVPAMLFIYGLYYGATSYAALQADHDLKVTAAEAFRHAWSRIGRYAWLLLLRSLIVGLPIFVLAILIGVAALLVVYLTPNSNANSPVLFLLIPIGVLLYLGSLVYAAIMSLRYSLAFPVCVHEGITAGHALKRSGVLTNGAKGRIFLALLIIYAIGYVCIMVMYLIGIFIAVIVGTAASMGSLADASPLTIAMLVIGGLILFVVVLLWSALLMAAYSIAFAVFYRDQCLRKDGLMTSPAL
;
A
#
# COMPACT_ATOMS: atom_id res chain seq x y z
N MET A 1 47.38 -79.45 16.92
CA MET A 1 46.62 -78.45 17.69
C MET A 1 45.86 -77.59 16.71
N SER A 2 44.58 -77.93 16.53
CA SER A 2 43.69 -77.23 15.57
C SER A 2 42.97 -76.12 16.33
N ASP A 3 43.22 -74.87 15.96
CA ASP A 3 42.56 -73.72 16.54
C ASP A 3 41.06 -73.74 16.14
N PHE A 4 40.24 -74.10 17.08
CA PHE A 4 38.81 -74.04 16.95
C PHE A 4 38.35 -72.65 17.36
N ASN A 5 38.14 -71.76 16.35
CA ASN A 5 37.59 -70.45 16.57
C ASN A 5 36.05 -70.53 16.39
N PRO A 6 35.25 -70.41 17.44
CA PRO A 6 33.78 -70.48 17.32
C PRO A 6 33.25 -69.34 16.48
N PRO A 7 32.22 -69.56 15.66
CA PRO A 7 31.62 -68.47 14.84
C PRO A 7 30.99 -67.42 15.76
N LEU A 8 31.28 -66.16 15.48
CA LEU A 8 30.69 -64.98 16.16
C LEU A 8 29.16 -65.04 16.05
N PRO A 9 28.42 -64.75 17.11
CA PRO A 9 26.96 -64.68 17.05
C PRO A 9 26.52 -63.62 16.05
N PRO A 10 25.41 -63.83 15.33
CA PRO A 10 24.88 -62.84 14.36
C PRO A 10 24.54 -61.55 15.14
N TYR A 11 25.15 -60.44 14.72
CA TYR A 11 24.80 -59.14 15.25
C TYR A 11 23.33 -58.85 15.04
N PRO A 12 22.55 -58.39 16.04
CA PRO A 12 21.18 -58.00 15.84
C PRO A 12 21.19 -56.86 14.83
N LEU A 13 20.44 -57.03 13.72
CA LEU A 13 20.22 -55.96 12.74
C LEU A 13 19.58 -54.77 13.50
N LEU A 14 20.35 -53.73 13.74
CA LEU A 14 19.82 -52.45 14.25
C LEU A 14 18.68 -52.00 13.33
N PRO A 15 17.55 -51.54 13.87
CA PRO A 15 16.50 -50.99 13.06
C PRO A 15 17.10 -49.88 12.18
N PRO A 16 16.67 -49.75 10.90
CA PRO A 16 17.22 -48.74 10.02
C PRO A 16 17.06 -47.38 10.71
N TYR A 17 18.17 -46.73 11.05
CA TYR A 17 18.16 -45.36 11.54
C TYR A 17 17.38 -44.54 10.48
N PRO A 18 16.41 -43.72 10.89
CA PRO A 18 15.79 -42.80 9.95
C PRO A 18 16.94 -42.00 9.32
N LEU A 19 17.08 -42.12 8.01
CA LEU A 19 18.08 -41.34 7.26
C LEU A 19 17.94 -39.89 7.66
N PRO A 20 19.03 -39.21 8.03
CA PRO A 20 18.98 -37.77 8.28
C PRO A 20 18.33 -37.12 7.07
N PRO A 21 17.47 -36.09 7.27
CA PRO A 21 16.78 -35.42 6.18
C PRO A 21 17.83 -35.06 5.12
N ALA A 22 17.59 -35.52 3.89
CA ALA A 22 18.52 -35.34 2.79
C ALA A 22 18.98 -33.89 2.77
N PHE A 23 20.29 -33.64 2.81
CA PHE A 23 20.84 -32.30 2.72
C PHE A 23 20.23 -31.65 1.48
N PRO A 24 19.73 -30.41 1.55
CA PRO A 24 19.12 -29.73 0.43
C PRO A 24 20.11 -29.75 -0.72
N THR A 25 19.70 -30.30 -1.85
CA THR A 25 20.48 -30.29 -3.08
C THR A 25 20.86 -28.85 -3.40
N PRO A 26 22.15 -28.54 -3.69
CA PRO A 26 22.57 -27.19 -4.09
C PRO A 26 21.72 -26.75 -5.29
N GLY A 27 20.95 -25.65 -5.12
CA GLY A 27 20.05 -25.12 -6.15
C GLY A 27 18.57 -25.40 -5.95
N ALA A 28 18.15 -26.30 -5.04
CA ALA A 28 16.74 -26.49 -4.73
C ALA A 28 16.18 -25.31 -3.93
N VAL A 29 15.19 -24.63 -4.49
CA VAL A 29 14.51 -23.51 -3.82
C VAL A 29 13.36 -24.07 -2.97
N TYR A 30 13.51 -23.94 -1.67
CA TYR A 30 12.51 -24.40 -0.70
C TYR A 30 11.58 -23.26 -0.28
N PRO A 31 10.33 -23.58 0.12
CA PRO A 31 9.45 -22.61 0.74
C PRO A 31 10.09 -21.99 1.99
N MET A 32 10.10 -20.66 2.05
CA MET A 32 10.75 -19.92 3.13
C MET A 32 9.95 -19.95 4.43
N THR A 33 10.65 -19.97 5.57
CA THR A 33 10.03 -19.67 6.88
C THR A 33 9.65 -18.20 6.97
N PHE A 34 8.77 -17.85 7.89
CA PHE A 34 8.32 -16.45 8.05
C PHE A 34 9.48 -15.49 8.35
N GLY A 35 10.42 -15.89 9.23
CA GLY A 35 11.62 -15.10 9.54
C GLY A 35 12.51 -14.88 8.31
N GLN A 36 12.70 -15.92 7.49
CA GLN A 36 13.46 -15.81 6.23
C GLN A 36 12.82 -14.87 5.21
N ILE A 37 11.47 -14.86 5.15
CA ILE A 37 10.72 -13.91 4.31
C ILE A 37 11.00 -12.48 4.75
N LEU A 38 10.89 -12.19 6.06
CA LEU A 38 11.16 -10.85 6.59
C LEU A 38 12.62 -10.43 6.35
N ASP A 39 13.58 -11.30 6.65
CA ASP A 39 14.99 -11.01 6.40
C ASP A 39 15.26 -10.72 4.92
N ARG A 40 14.69 -11.51 4.02
CA ARG A 40 14.81 -11.26 2.58
C ARG A 40 14.19 -9.92 2.17
N ILE A 41 13.01 -9.58 2.68
CA ILE A 41 12.37 -8.28 2.41
C ILE A 41 13.30 -7.14 2.81
N PHE A 42 13.80 -7.13 4.04
CA PHE A 42 14.68 -6.06 4.54
C PHE A 42 16.01 -5.99 3.78
N ARG A 43 16.58 -7.12 3.42
CA ARG A 43 17.82 -7.19 2.63
C ARG A 43 17.60 -6.62 1.21
N LEU A 44 16.49 -6.97 0.55
CA LEU A 44 16.16 -6.46 -0.79
C LEU A 44 15.85 -4.96 -0.76
N VAL A 45 15.15 -4.46 0.25
CA VAL A 45 14.91 -3.02 0.45
C VAL A 45 16.24 -2.28 0.57
N ARG A 46 17.15 -2.75 1.45
CA ARG A 46 18.47 -2.14 1.64
C ARG A 46 19.32 -2.16 0.36
N GLY A 47 19.31 -3.26 -0.37
CA GLY A 47 20.13 -3.44 -1.57
C GLY A 47 19.67 -2.62 -2.77
N ASN A 48 18.40 -2.20 -2.81
CA ASN A 48 17.76 -1.58 -3.97
C ASN A 48 17.10 -0.24 -3.65
N LEU A 49 17.60 0.54 -2.68
CA LEU A 49 17.00 1.81 -2.26
C LEU A 49 16.86 2.80 -3.41
N SER A 50 17.93 3.01 -4.19
CA SER A 50 17.99 4.01 -5.27
C SER A 50 16.90 3.80 -6.34
N PRO A 51 16.77 2.63 -7.00
CA PRO A 51 15.74 2.45 -8.01
C PRO A 51 14.32 2.54 -7.44
N PHE A 52 14.08 2.03 -6.23
CA PHE A 52 12.74 2.10 -5.62
C PHE A 52 12.36 3.52 -5.18
N LEU A 53 13.30 4.30 -4.67
CA LEU A 53 13.03 5.72 -4.37
C LEU A 53 12.72 6.49 -5.66
N ALA A 54 13.48 6.27 -6.73
CA ALA A 54 13.21 6.92 -8.01
C ALA A 54 11.84 6.52 -8.58
N ILE A 55 11.45 5.23 -8.49
CA ILE A 55 10.13 4.76 -8.91
C ILE A 55 9.03 5.36 -8.04
N GLY A 56 9.24 5.51 -6.72
CA GLY A 56 8.27 6.07 -5.80
C GLY A 56 8.09 7.58 -5.95
N MET A 57 9.17 8.32 -6.12
CA MET A 57 9.13 9.80 -6.16
C MET A 57 8.46 10.36 -7.41
N LEU A 58 8.61 9.70 -8.57
CA LEU A 58 8.04 10.21 -9.83
C LEU A 58 6.51 10.32 -9.78
N PRO A 59 5.74 9.29 -9.37
CA PRO A 59 4.28 9.41 -9.23
C PRO A 59 3.87 10.46 -8.19
N PHE A 60 4.58 10.56 -7.07
CA PHE A 60 4.29 11.61 -6.07
C PHE A 60 4.44 13.00 -6.66
N GLY A 61 5.52 13.26 -7.42
CA GLY A 61 5.71 14.54 -8.09
C GLY A 61 4.57 14.86 -9.09
N ILE A 62 4.13 13.87 -9.88
CA ILE A 62 3.02 14.04 -10.83
C ILE A 62 1.71 14.31 -10.08
N VAL A 63 1.42 13.58 -9.00
CA VAL A 63 0.20 13.76 -8.19
C VAL A 63 0.18 15.15 -7.56
N ILE A 64 1.28 15.60 -6.95
CA ILE A 64 1.39 16.95 -6.36
C ILE A 64 1.17 18.03 -7.41
N ALA A 65 1.77 17.88 -8.61
CA ALA A 65 1.56 18.81 -9.70
C ALA A 65 0.10 18.84 -10.15
N LEU A 66 -0.54 17.68 -10.25
CA LEU A 66 -1.94 17.56 -10.63
C LEU A 66 -2.88 18.15 -9.57
N GLU A 67 -2.61 17.94 -8.29
CA GLU A 67 -3.34 18.53 -7.17
C GLU A 67 -3.18 20.06 -7.14
N ALA A 68 -1.98 20.57 -7.41
CA ALA A 68 -1.74 22.00 -7.51
C ALA A 68 -2.54 22.64 -8.67
N VAL A 69 -2.60 21.98 -9.84
CA VAL A 69 -3.44 22.41 -10.97
C VAL A 69 -4.91 22.38 -10.57
N PHE A 70 -5.36 21.30 -9.92
CA PHE A 70 -6.73 21.14 -9.43
C PHE A 70 -7.11 22.27 -8.46
N ALA A 71 -6.27 22.55 -7.47
CA ALA A 71 -6.46 23.63 -6.50
C ALA A 71 -6.48 25.00 -7.18
N GLY A 72 -5.60 25.23 -8.17
CA GLY A 72 -5.56 26.45 -8.97
C GLY A 72 -6.85 26.68 -9.78
N VAL A 73 -7.39 25.64 -10.39
CA VAL A 73 -8.68 25.72 -11.11
C VAL A 73 -9.83 26.05 -10.16
N LEU A 74 -9.89 25.41 -8.99
CA LEU A 74 -10.91 25.70 -7.96
C LEU A 74 -10.81 27.14 -7.44
N TYR A 75 -9.59 27.64 -7.29
CA TYR A 75 -9.33 29.03 -6.89
C TYR A 75 -9.82 30.02 -7.96
N LEU A 76 -9.42 29.82 -9.22
CA LEU A 76 -9.83 30.68 -10.34
C LEU A 76 -11.34 30.66 -10.61
N ALA A 77 -11.98 29.50 -10.35
CA ALA A 77 -13.44 29.37 -10.47
C ALA A 77 -14.21 29.99 -9.29
N GLY A 78 -13.53 30.56 -8.28
CA GLY A 78 -14.14 31.14 -7.08
C GLY A 78 -14.82 30.12 -6.18
N VAL A 79 -14.47 28.82 -6.30
CA VAL A 79 -14.98 27.74 -5.44
C VAL A 79 -14.27 27.74 -4.07
N ILE A 80 -12.97 28.08 -4.05
CA ILE A 80 -12.24 28.34 -2.81
C ILE A 80 -12.52 29.78 -2.41
N PRO A 81 -13.27 30.01 -1.30
CA PRO A 81 -13.76 31.34 -0.99
C PRO A 81 -12.62 32.29 -0.60
N HIS A 82 -12.65 33.47 -1.22
CA HIS A 82 -12.09 34.64 -0.56
C HIS A 82 -13.12 35.14 0.46
N PRO A 83 -12.77 35.31 1.75
CA PRO A 83 -13.71 35.87 2.71
C PRO A 83 -14.22 37.26 2.22
N PRO A 84 -15.56 37.52 2.16
CA PRO A 84 -16.65 36.82 2.84
C PRO A 84 -17.63 36.07 1.91
N ALA A 85 -17.25 35.74 0.66
CA ALA A 85 -18.18 35.17 -0.32
C ALA A 85 -18.41 33.68 -0.12
N GLN A 86 -19.68 33.27 0.00
CA GLN A 86 -20.05 31.85 -0.10
C GLN A 86 -20.06 31.42 -1.57
N PRO A 87 -19.45 30.25 -1.91
CA PRO A 87 -19.45 29.77 -3.27
C PRO A 87 -20.87 29.46 -3.73
N ASN A 88 -21.22 29.91 -4.94
CA ASN A 88 -22.52 29.60 -5.55
C ASN A 88 -22.60 28.07 -5.75
N PRO A 89 -23.65 27.37 -5.26
CA PRO A 89 -23.80 25.92 -5.41
C PRO A 89 -23.71 25.45 -6.84
N THR A 90 -24.25 26.23 -7.80
CA THR A 90 -24.22 25.90 -9.21
C THR A 90 -22.78 25.94 -9.77
N THR A 91 -22.01 26.96 -9.43
CA THR A 91 -20.60 27.08 -9.82
C THR A 91 -19.77 25.93 -9.23
N LEU A 92 -20.03 25.57 -7.98
CA LEU A 92 -19.38 24.45 -7.29
C LEU A 92 -19.61 23.14 -8.05
N VAL A 93 -20.86 22.80 -8.38
CA VAL A 93 -21.19 21.58 -9.12
C VAL A 93 -20.58 21.59 -10.52
N LEU A 94 -20.75 22.70 -11.28
CA LEU A 94 -20.23 22.81 -12.65
C LEU A 94 -18.70 22.77 -12.73
N THR A 95 -18.00 23.10 -11.66
CA THR A 95 -16.53 23.04 -11.62
C THR A 95 -16.01 21.71 -11.10
N ILE A 96 -16.58 21.22 -9.99
CA ILE A 96 -16.07 20.00 -9.34
C ILE A 96 -16.36 18.75 -10.17
N VAL A 97 -17.54 18.62 -10.77
CA VAL A 97 -17.92 17.39 -11.48
C VAL A 97 -17.04 17.09 -12.69
N PRO A 98 -16.81 18.01 -13.65
CA PRO A 98 -15.91 17.76 -14.77
C PRO A 98 -14.47 17.52 -14.32
N LEU A 99 -14.02 18.25 -13.32
CA LEU A 99 -12.67 18.13 -12.78
C LEU A 99 -12.46 16.76 -12.15
N PHE A 100 -13.45 16.23 -11.42
CA PHE A 100 -13.41 14.90 -10.84
C PHE A 100 -13.44 13.78 -11.90
N ILE A 101 -14.23 13.97 -12.97
CA ILE A 101 -14.29 13.05 -14.13
C ILE A 101 -12.92 12.94 -14.81
N LEU A 102 -12.15 14.02 -14.87
CA LEU A 102 -10.80 14.01 -15.44
C LEU A 102 -9.75 13.46 -14.45
N PHE A 103 -9.86 13.82 -13.18
CA PHE A 103 -8.90 13.50 -12.14
C PHE A 103 -8.85 12.00 -11.81
N VAL A 104 -10.03 11.33 -11.70
CA VAL A 104 -10.10 9.92 -11.31
C VAL A 104 -9.43 9.00 -12.33
N PRO A 105 -9.68 9.09 -13.65
CA PRO A 105 -8.93 8.31 -14.62
C PRO A 105 -7.43 8.61 -14.62
N ALA A 106 -7.04 9.89 -14.51
CA ALA A 106 -5.62 10.25 -14.43
C ALA A 106 -4.93 9.55 -13.24
N MET A 107 -5.55 9.56 -12.07
CA MET A 107 -5.06 8.84 -10.88
C MET A 107 -4.98 7.33 -11.11
N LEU A 108 -5.97 6.72 -11.75
CA LEU A 108 -5.93 5.29 -12.06
C LEU A 108 -4.74 4.94 -12.97
N PHE A 109 -4.44 5.76 -13.97
CA PHE A 109 -3.28 5.55 -14.84
C PHE A 109 -1.96 5.75 -14.10
N ILE A 110 -1.82 6.81 -13.30
CA ILE A 110 -0.60 7.10 -12.54
C ILE A 110 -0.32 5.97 -11.54
N TYR A 111 -1.31 5.58 -10.74
CA TYR A 111 -1.15 4.52 -9.76
C TYR A 111 -1.04 3.14 -10.41
N GLY A 112 -1.73 2.88 -11.52
CA GLY A 112 -1.57 1.65 -12.30
C GLY A 112 -0.15 1.50 -12.82
N LEU A 113 0.42 2.57 -13.38
CA LEU A 113 1.81 2.63 -13.81
C LEU A 113 2.78 2.38 -12.64
N TYR A 114 2.54 3.05 -11.53
CA TYR A 114 3.34 2.92 -10.32
C TYR A 114 3.35 1.49 -9.78
N TYR A 115 2.17 0.88 -9.56
CA TYR A 115 2.09 -0.50 -9.06
C TYR A 115 2.65 -1.52 -10.04
N GLY A 116 2.50 -1.30 -11.34
CA GLY A 116 3.12 -2.12 -12.37
C GLY A 116 4.65 -2.04 -12.33
N ALA A 117 5.21 -0.83 -12.29
CA ALA A 117 6.65 -0.60 -12.25
C ALA A 117 7.30 -1.13 -10.96
N THR A 118 6.69 -0.85 -9.79
CA THR A 118 7.20 -1.35 -8.51
C THR A 118 7.13 -2.86 -8.40
N SER A 119 6.05 -3.50 -8.91
CA SER A 119 5.93 -4.96 -8.92
C SER A 119 6.96 -5.60 -9.83
N TYR A 120 7.21 -5.02 -11.01
CA TYR A 120 8.26 -5.48 -11.91
C TYR A 120 9.64 -5.37 -11.26
N ALA A 121 9.98 -4.20 -10.71
CA ALA A 121 11.25 -3.98 -10.03
C ALA A 121 11.43 -4.93 -8.83
N ALA A 122 10.37 -5.19 -8.06
CA ALA A 122 10.41 -6.07 -6.91
C ALA A 122 10.64 -7.54 -7.31
N LEU A 123 10.00 -8.00 -8.40
CA LEU A 123 10.21 -9.35 -8.93
C LEU A 123 11.65 -9.52 -9.45
N GLN A 124 12.17 -8.55 -10.18
CA GLN A 124 13.56 -8.58 -10.65
C GLN A 124 14.57 -8.58 -9.49
N ALA A 125 14.33 -7.72 -8.49
CA ALA A 125 15.15 -7.66 -7.28
C ALA A 125 15.13 -8.99 -6.50
N ASP A 126 13.97 -9.67 -6.43
CA ASP A 126 13.86 -10.98 -5.77
C ASP A 126 14.60 -12.10 -6.53
N HIS A 127 14.83 -11.93 -7.83
CA HIS A 127 15.72 -12.77 -8.64
C HIS A 127 17.18 -12.32 -8.62
N ASP A 128 17.55 -11.39 -7.71
CA ASP A 128 18.90 -10.81 -7.59
C ASP A 128 19.38 -10.10 -8.88
N LEU A 129 18.44 -9.67 -9.74
CA LEU A 129 18.71 -8.92 -10.96
C LEU A 129 18.69 -7.41 -10.67
N LYS A 130 19.64 -6.67 -11.22
CA LYS A 130 19.66 -5.21 -11.14
C LYS A 130 18.65 -4.63 -12.13
N VAL A 131 17.79 -3.75 -11.65
CA VAL A 131 16.82 -3.05 -12.48
C VAL A 131 16.95 -1.54 -12.28
N THR A 132 16.79 -0.78 -13.34
CA THR A 132 16.73 0.67 -13.29
C THR A 132 15.26 1.14 -13.22
N ALA A 133 15.03 2.33 -12.65
CA ALA A 133 13.67 2.91 -12.62
C ALA A 133 13.13 3.09 -14.05
N ALA A 134 13.98 3.51 -15.00
CA ALA A 134 13.58 3.70 -16.39
C ALA A 134 13.11 2.39 -17.06
N GLU A 135 13.78 1.28 -16.82
CA GLU A 135 13.35 -0.04 -17.33
C GLU A 135 12.02 -0.46 -16.73
N ALA A 136 11.84 -0.28 -15.42
CA ALA A 136 10.60 -0.60 -14.73
C ALA A 136 9.43 0.22 -15.27
N PHE A 137 9.60 1.52 -15.49
CA PHE A 137 8.58 2.36 -16.08
C PHE A 137 8.31 2.01 -17.56
N ARG A 138 9.32 1.75 -18.36
CA ARG A 138 9.16 1.33 -19.77
C ARG A 138 8.37 0.03 -19.87
N HIS A 139 8.69 -0.95 -19.01
CA HIS A 139 7.92 -2.20 -18.94
C HIS A 139 6.46 -1.95 -18.53
N ALA A 140 6.23 -1.15 -17.50
CA ALA A 140 4.88 -0.85 -17.01
C ALA A 140 4.07 -0.03 -18.03
N TRP A 141 4.71 0.91 -18.73
CA TRP A 141 4.06 1.75 -19.74
C TRP A 141 3.48 0.94 -20.89
N SER A 142 4.21 -0.07 -21.38
CA SER A 142 3.74 -0.93 -22.46
C SER A 142 2.46 -1.71 -22.14
N ARG A 143 2.11 -1.83 -20.85
CA ARG A 143 0.96 -2.60 -20.35
C ARG A 143 0.06 -1.79 -19.41
N ILE A 144 0.14 -0.45 -19.47
CA ILE A 144 -0.52 0.48 -18.53
C ILE A 144 -2.03 0.25 -18.43
N GLY A 145 -2.71 0.04 -19.56
CA GLY A 145 -4.15 -0.22 -19.57
C GLY A 145 -4.55 -1.46 -18.76
N ARG A 146 -3.72 -2.51 -18.79
CA ARG A 146 -3.94 -3.73 -18.00
C ARG A 146 -3.78 -3.45 -16.49
N TYR A 147 -2.77 -2.69 -16.10
CA TYR A 147 -2.53 -2.35 -14.70
C TYR A 147 -3.55 -1.36 -14.16
N ALA A 148 -3.94 -0.36 -14.94
CA ALA A 148 -5.02 0.57 -14.57
C ALA A 148 -6.35 -0.18 -14.41
N TRP A 149 -6.66 -1.12 -15.32
CA TRP A 149 -7.85 -1.97 -15.21
C TRP A 149 -7.81 -2.89 -13.99
N LEU A 150 -6.66 -3.48 -13.69
CA LEU A 150 -6.46 -4.29 -12.48
C LEU A 150 -6.69 -3.47 -11.22
N LEU A 151 -6.13 -2.25 -11.18
CA LEU A 151 -6.32 -1.32 -10.07
C LEU A 151 -7.79 -0.95 -9.90
N LEU A 152 -8.48 -0.61 -10.99
CA LEU A 152 -9.91 -0.29 -10.98
C LEU A 152 -10.74 -1.45 -10.44
N LEU A 153 -10.57 -2.66 -10.98
CA LEU A 153 -11.31 -3.84 -10.51
C LEU A 153 -11.05 -4.13 -9.03
N ARG A 154 -9.79 -4.06 -8.62
CA ARG A 154 -9.43 -4.26 -7.21
C ARG A 154 -10.06 -3.18 -6.32
N SER A 155 -10.00 -1.92 -6.72
CA SER A 155 -10.58 -0.79 -5.97
C SER A 155 -12.10 -0.90 -5.86
N LEU A 156 -12.77 -1.33 -6.94
CA LEU A 156 -14.22 -1.58 -6.92
C LEU A 156 -14.57 -2.70 -5.95
N ILE A 157 -13.88 -3.84 -6.00
CA ILE A 157 -14.21 -4.97 -5.12
C ILE A 157 -13.96 -4.62 -3.65
N VAL A 158 -12.86 -3.93 -3.35
CA VAL A 158 -12.48 -3.60 -1.96
C VAL A 158 -13.22 -2.38 -1.45
N GLY A 159 -13.34 -1.32 -2.27
CA GLY A 159 -13.83 -0.01 -1.86
C GLY A 159 -15.34 0.20 -2.05
N LEU A 160 -15.96 -0.47 -3.04
CA LEU A 160 -17.37 -0.26 -3.35
C LEU A 160 -18.32 -0.47 -2.15
N PRO A 161 -18.17 -1.51 -1.33
CA PRO A 161 -19.05 -1.69 -0.17
C PRO A 161 -18.96 -0.54 0.84
N ILE A 162 -17.74 -0.02 1.07
CA ILE A 162 -17.53 1.15 1.96
C ILE A 162 -18.20 2.39 1.37
N PHE A 163 -18.03 2.61 0.06
CA PHE A 163 -18.58 3.75 -0.64
C PHE A 163 -20.11 3.73 -0.67
N VAL A 164 -20.71 2.58 -1.00
CA VAL A 164 -22.16 2.40 -0.99
C VAL A 164 -22.72 2.62 0.42
N LEU A 165 -22.08 2.08 1.44
CA LEU A 165 -22.48 2.27 2.83
C LEU A 165 -22.41 3.75 3.25
N ALA A 166 -21.34 4.45 2.87
CA ALA A 166 -21.19 5.88 3.15
C ALA A 166 -22.32 6.71 2.51
N ILE A 167 -22.71 6.38 1.26
CA ILE A 167 -23.85 7.01 0.59
C ILE A 167 -25.16 6.72 1.34
N LEU A 168 -25.40 5.47 1.70
CA LEU A 168 -26.63 5.07 2.41
C LEU A 168 -26.75 5.79 3.76
N ILE A 169 -25.67 5.87 4.51
CA ILE A 169 -25.64 6.60 5.79
C ILE A 169 -25.86 8.10 5.56
N GLY A 170 -25.22 8.68 4.52
CA GLY A 170 -25.40 10.09 4.18
C GLY A 170 -26.85 10.42 3.77
N VAL A 171 -27.46 9.59 2.94
CA VAL A 171 -28.86 9.73 2.53
C VAL A 171 -29.80 9.57 3.73
N ALA A 172 -29.57 8.58 4.59
CA ALA A 172 -30.37 8.38 5.80
C ALA A 172 -30.28 9.59 6.74
N ALA A 173 -29.08 10.15 6.93
CA ALA A 173 -28.89 11.35 7.74
C ALA A 173 -29.62 12.57 7.15
N LEU A 174 -29.54 12.78 5.83
CA LEU A 174 -30.26 13.85 5.12
C LEU A 174 -31.77 13.70 5.25
N LEU A 175 -32.31 12.47 5.12
CA LEU A 175 -33.72 12.20 5.28
C LEU A 175 -34.20 12.52 6.72
N VAL A 176 -33.41 12.15 7.72
CA VAL A 176 -33.73 12.49 9.11
C VAL A 176 -33.82 13.99 9.31
N VAL A 177 -32.81 14.75 8.81
CA VAL A 177 -32.81 16.21 8.92
C VAL A 177 -34.01 16.84 8.18
N TYR A 178 -34.35 16.31 6.99
CA TYR A 178 -35.45 16.82 6.18
C TYR A 178 -36.84 16.53 6.80
N LEU A 179 -37.02 15.30 7.34
CA LEU A 179 -38.31 14.88 7.92
C LEU A 179 -38.56 15.40 9.36
N THR A 180 -37.48 15.88 10.02
CA THR A 180 -37.55 16.37 11.40
C THR A 180 -36.96 17.78 11.54
N PRO A 181 -37.48 18.79 10.82
CA PRO A 181 -36.89 20.14 10.76
C PRO A 181 -36.82 20.87 12.10
N ASN A 182 -37.67 20.46 13.10
CA ASN A 182 -37.67 21.02 14.46
C ASN A 182 -37.03 20.12 15.51
N SER A 183 -36.41 19.01 15.13
CA SER A 183 -35.70 18.16 16.09
C SER A 183 -34.30 18.73 16.38
N ASN A 184 -34.12 19.11 17.63
CA ASN A 184 -32.78 19.31 18.18
C ASN A 184 -31.92 18.06 17.89
N ALA A 185 -30.61 18.17 17.89
CA ALA A 185 -29.64 17.06 17.66
C ALA A 185 -29.88 15.80 18.55
N ASN A 186 -30.85 15.85 19.47
CA ASN A 186 -31.28 14.81 20.39
C ASN A 186 -32.44 13.94 19.86
N SER A 187 -32.68 13.89 18.53
CA SER A 187 -33.74 12.99 18.03
C SER A 187 -33.38 11.53 18.34
N PRO A 188 -34.36 10.74 18.91
CA PRO A 188 -34.08 9.33 19.26
C PRO A 188 -33.69 8.49 18.04
N VAL A 189 -34.06 8.92 16.82
CA VAL A 189 -33.71 8.27 15.56
C VAL A 189 -32.23 8.40 15.29
N LEU A 190 -31.60 9.57 15.52
CA LEU A 190 -30.15 9.75 15.37
C LEU A 190 -29.38 8.91 16.38
N PHE A 191 -29.86 8.80 17.61
CA PHE A 191 -29.25 7.97 18.64
C PHE A 191 -29.20 6.48 18.26
N LEU A 192 -30.17 6.01 17.47
CA LEU A 192 -30.18 4.63 16.95
C LEU A 192 -29.39 4.46 15.66
N LEU A 193 -29.43 5.44 14.75
CA LEU A 193 -28.71 5.38 13.47
C LEU A 193 -27.20 5.44 13.61
N ILE A 194 -26.68 6.22 14.57
CA ILE A 194 -25.23 6.37 14.78
C ILE A 194 -24.58 5.02 15.12
N PRO A 195 -24.99 4.28 16.18
CA PRO A 195 -24.34 3.00 16.51
C PRO A 195 -24.50 1.95 15.41
N ILE A 196 -25.63 1.89 14.72
CA ILE A 196 -25.84 0.99 13.59
C ILE A 196 -24.87 1.35 12.45
N GLY A 197 -24.78 2.63 12.11
CA GLY A 197 -23.85 3.13 11.07
C GLY A 197 -22.40 2.81 11.42
N VAL A 198 -21.98 3.01 12.66
CA VAL A 198 -20.64 2.67 13.14
C VAL A 198 -20.40 1.16 13.02
N LEU A 199 -21.33 0.33 13.39
CA LEU A 199 -21.19 -1.13 13.36
C LEU A 199 -21.08 -1.66 11.92
N LEU A 200 -21.89 -1.13 11.00
CA LEU A 200 -21.84 -1.43 9.58
C LEU A 200 -20.51 -0.93 8.95
N TYR A 201 -20.05 0.25 9.34
CA TYR A 201 -18.78 0.79 8.90
C TYR A 201 -17.60 -0.07 9.34
N LEU A 202 -17.57 -0.48 10.60
CA LEU A 202 -16.56 -1.42 11.11
C LEU A 202 -16.59 -2.76 10.38
N GLY A 203 -17.78 -3.30 10.10
CA GLY A 203 -17.96 -4.51 9.30
C GLY A 203 -17.40 -4.35 7.89
N SER A 204 -17.64 -3.19 7.25
CA SER A 204 -17.10 -2.89 5.92
C SER A 204 -15.58 -2.75 5.89
N LEU A 205 -14.97 -2.22 6.95
CA LEU A 205 -13.52 -2.16 7.10
C LEU A 205 -12.90 -3.56 7.23
N VAL A 206 -13.51 -4.45 8.02
CA VAL A 206 -13.07 -5.85 8.14
C VAL A 206 -13.16 -6.56 6.79
N TYR A 207 -14.27 -6.37 6.06
CA TYR A 207 -14.43 -6.88 4.70
C TYR A 207 -13.31 -6.38 3.77
N ALA A 208 -13.06 -5.07 3.77
CA ALA A 208 -12.03 -4.46 2.96
C ALA A 208 -10.62 -4.99 3.29
N ALA A 209 -10.31 -5.19 4.57
CA ALA A 209 -9.05 -5.78 5.01
C ALA A 209 -8.90 -7.22 4.48
N ILE A 210 -9.91 -8.07 4.61
CA ILE A 210 -9.90 -9.45 4.12
C ILE A 210 -9.72 -9.49 2.60
N MET A 211 -10.45 -8.64 1.85
CA MET A 211 -10.37 -8.57 0.40
C MET A 211 -9.04 -7.98 -0.08
N SER A 212 -8.51 -6.99 0.62
CA SER A 212 -7.18 -6.43 0.34
C SER A 212 -6.08 -7.49 0.47
N LEU A 213 -6.14 -8.34 1.50
CA LEU A 213 -5.22 -9.46 1.68
C LEU A 213 -5.41 -10.52 0.58
N ARG A 214 -6.65 -10.83 0.21
CA ARG A 214 -6.97 -11.80 -0.84
C ARG A 214 -6.39 -11.39 -2.19
N TYR A 215 -6.42 -10.10 -2.51
CA TYR A 215 -5.95 -9.55 -3.78
C TYR A 215 -4.57 -8.87 -3.68
N SER A 216 -3.84 -9.12 -2.59
CA SER A 216 -2.52 -8.50 -2.36
C SER A 216 -1.48 -8.90 -3.40
N LEU A 217 -1.53 -10.14 -3.89
CA LEU A 217 -0.58 -10.68 -4.88
C LEU A 217 -1.02 -10.44 -6.33
N ALA A 218 -2.12 -9.71 -6.59
CA ALA A 218 -2.67 -9.56 -7.94
C ALA A 218 -1.71 -8.82 -8.91
N PHE A 219 -0.98 -7.80 -8.42
CA PHE A 219 0.00 -7.09 -9.24
C PHE A 219 1.22 -7.95 -9.59
N PRO A 220 1.93 -8.60 -8.65
CA PRO A 220 3.00 -9.54 -8.98
C PRO A 220 2.56 -10.65 -9.95
N VAL A 221 1.38 -11.23 -9.73
CA VAL A 221 0.79 -12.23 -10.64
C VAL A 221 0.61 -11.67 -12.04
N CYS A 222 -0.02 -10.49 -12.17
CA CYS A 222 -0.31 -9.86 -13.45
C CYS A 222 0.97 -9.49 -14.23
N VAL A 223 2.01 -9.05 -13.51
CA VAL A 223 3.30 -8.67 -14.09
C VAL A 223 4.06 -9.91 -14.54
N HIS A 224 4.19 -10.91 -13.69
CA HIS A 224 5.00 -12.11 -13.94
C HIS A 224 4.33 -13.06 -14.94
N GLU A 225 3.06 -13.43 -14.71
CA GLU A 225 2.33 -14.39 -15.55
C GLU A 225 1.77 -13.75 -16.82
N GLY A 226 1.78 -12.43 -16.95
CA GLY A 226 1.32 -11.71 -18.16
C GLY A 226 -0.18 -11.83 -18.44
N ILE A 227 -0.98 -12.33 -17.51
CA ILE A 227 -2.41 -12.63 -17.65
C ILE A 227 -3.29 -11.39 -17.51
N THR A 228 -4.57 -11.52 -17.87
CA THR A 228 -5.53 -10.41 -17.75
C THR A 228 -5.87 -10.09 -16.29
N ALA A 229 -6.33 -8.87 -16.04
CA ALA A 229 -6.62 -8.37 -14.69
C ALA A 229 -7.60 -9.27 -13.90
N GLY A 230 -8.67 -9.78 -14.56
CA GLY A 230 -9.63 -10.67 -13.90
C GLY A 230 -9.04 -12.02 -13.50
N HIS A 231 -8.20 -12.60 -14.37
CA HIS A 231 -7.48 -13.83 -14.07
C HIS A 231 -6.42 -13.64 -12.99
N ALA A 232 -5.72 -12.49 -12.99
CA ALA A 232 -4.76 -12.13 -11.94
C ALA A 232 -5.41 -12.03 -10.55
N LEU A 233 -6.61 -11.45 -10.44
CA LEU A 233 -7.38 -11.41 -9.19
C LEU A 233 -7.78 -12.82 -8.72
N LYS A 234 -8.29 -13.67 -9.63
CA LYS A 234 -8.64 -15.06 -9.30
C LYS A 234 -7.42 -15.85 -8.83
N ARG A 235 -6.31 -15.75 -9.57
CA ARG A 235 -5.03 -16.40 -9.25
C ARG A 235 -4.47 -15.92 -7.90
N SER A 236 -4.48 -14.62 -7.64
CA SER A 236 -4.11 -14.05 -6.33
C SER A 236 -4.96 -14.65 -5.21
N GLY A 237 -6.29 -14.77 -5.40
CA GLY A 237 -7.19 -15.39 -4.43
C GLY A 237 -6.84 -16.84 -4.12
N VAL A 238 -6.39 -17.63 -5.12
CA VAL A 238 -5.91 -19.00 -4.95
C VAL A 238 -4.58 -19.00 -4.18
N LEU A 239 -3.62 -18.19 -4.59
CA LEU A 239 -2.29 -18.13 -3.95
C LEU A 239 -2.34 -17.69 -2.49
N THR A 240 -3.19 -16.72 -2.15
CA THR A 240 -3.33 -16.19 -0.77
C THR A 240 -4.15 -17.11 0.15
N ASN A 241 -4.86 -18.10 -0.38
CA ASN A 241 -5.65 -19.00 0.43
C ASN A 241 -4.73 -19.84 1.34
N GLY A 242 -4.99 -19.83 2.66
CA GLY A 242 -4.13 -20.47 3.67
C GLY A 242 -2.88 -19.65 4.08
N ALA A 243 -2.54 -18.56 3.34
CA ALA A 243 -1.38 -17.72 3.64
C ALA A 243 -1.74 -16.32 4.18
N LYS A 244 -3.04 -15.97 4.24
CA LYS A 244 -3.52 -14.62 4.61
C LYS A 244 -2.94 -14.12 5.93
N GLY A 245 -2.88 -14.99 6.96
CA GLY A 245 -2.33 -14.62 8.28
C GLY A 245 -0.84 -14.27 8.23
N ARG A 246 -0.04 -15.02 7.45
CA ARG A 246 1.40 -14.75 7.27
C ARG A 246 1.64 -13.45 6.49
N ILE A 247 0.86 -13.22 5.42
CA ILE A 247 0.91 -11.97 4.65
C ILE A 247 0.50 -10.80 5.54
N PHE A 248 -0.62 -10.93 6.28
CA PHE A 248 -1.09 -9.90 7.19
C PHE A 248 -0.04 -9.54 8.25
N LEU A 249 0.56 -10.54 8.88
CA LEU A 249 1.57 -10.31 9.93
C LEU A 249 2.81 -9.60 9.38
N ALA A 250 3.28 -9.97 8.19
CA ALA A 250 4.43 -9.31 7.56
C ALA A 250 4.10 -7.84 7.21
N LEU A 251 2.92 -7.59 6.63
CA LEU A 251 2.47 -6.25 6.33
C LEU A 251 2.27 -5.42 7.59
N LEU A 252 1.75 -6.03 8.66
CA LEU A 252 1.58 -5.37 9.96
C LEU A 252 2.93 -4.94 10.55
N ILE A 253 3.97 -5.78 10.46
CA ILE A 253 5.32 -5.44 10.93
C ILE A 253 5.88 -4.26 10.12
N ILE A 254 5.79 -4.31 8.78
CA ILE A 254 6.24 -3.22 7.91
C ILE A 254 5.48 -1.94 8.24
N TYR A 255 4.15 -2.03 8.40
CA TYR A 255 3.29 -0.90 8.76
C TYR A 255 3.66 -0.32 10.13
N ALA A 256 3.85 -1.17 11.14
CA ALA A 256 4.18 -0.73 12.49
C ALA A 256 5.52 0.04 12.52
N ILE A 257 6.55 -0.48 11.85
CA ILE A 257 7.84 0.21 11.71
C ILE A 257 7.64 1.56 11.00
N GLY A 258 6.91 1.54 9.87
CA GLY A 258 6.62 2.73 9.10
C GLY A 258 5.85 3.78 9.88
N TYR A 259 4.82 3.37 10.63
CA TYR A 259 3.98 4.22 11.44
C TYR A 259 4.76 4.89 12.59
N VAL A 260 5.60 4.13 13.29
CA VAL A 260 6.45 4.68 14.35
C VAL A 260 7.36 5.78 13.80
N CYS A 261 8.00 5.56 12.66
CA CYS A 261 8.85 6.57 12.04
C CYS A 261 8.05 7.82 11.62
N ILE A 262 6.87 7.65 11.02
CA ILE A 262 5.99 8.77 10.67
C ILE A 262 5.55 9.53 11.92
N MET A 263 5.17 8.84 13.00
CA MET A 263 4.79 9.48 14.26
C MET A 263 5.93 10.33 14.84
N VAL A 264 7.16 9.84 14.81
CA VAL A 264 8.34 10.62 15.24
C VAL A 264 8.51 11.87 14.38
N MET A 265 8.34 11.76 13.05
CA MET A 265 8.42 12.92 12.14
C MET A 265 7.32 13.94 12.43
N TYR A 266 6.07 13.50 12.68
CA TYR A 266 4.97 14.39 13.06
C TYR A 266 5.23 15.08 14.40
N LEU A 267 5.74 14.36 15.41
CA LEU A 267 6.09 14.96 16.71
C LEU A 267 7.16 16.03 16.56
N ILE A 268 8.19 15.81 15.75
CA ILE A 268 9.21 16.81 15.43
C ILE A 268 8.56 18.02 14.73
N GLY A 269 7.68 17.80 13.76
CA GLY A 269 6.96 18.87 13.06
C GLY A 269 6.07 19.69 14.00
N ILE A 270 5.31 19.03 14.89
CA ILE A 270 4.50 19.70 15.92
C ILE A 270 5.38 20.51 16.86
N PHE A 271 6.49 19.95 17.32
CA PHE A 271 7.43 20.62 18.22
C PHE A 271 7.99 21.91 17.57
N ILE A 272 8.40 21.83 16.30
CA ILE A 272 8.83 23.00 15.53
C ILE A 272 7.69 24.02 15.41
N ALA A 273 6.47 23.57 15.05
CA ALA A 273 5.31 24.44 14.91
C ALA A 273 4.93 25.15 16.21
N VAL A 274 5.04 24.46 17.36
CA VAL A 274 4.79 25.04 18.69
C VAL A 274 5.84 26.10 19.04
N ILE A 275 7.14 25.81 18.85
CA ILE A 275 8.21 26.77 19.13
C ILE A 275 7.99 28.05 18.32
N VAL A 276 7.68 27.87 17.04
CA VAL A 276 7.49 29.03 16.16
C VAL A 276 6.17 29.73 16.44
N GLY A 277 5.09 29.00 16.72
CA GLY A 277 3.81 29.59 17.11
C GLY A 277 3.90 30.38 18.39
N THR A 278 4.66 29.91 19.40
CA THR A 278 4.91 30.67 20.64
C THR A 278 5.79 31.90 20.40
N ALA A 279 6.83 31.79 19.57
CA ALA A 279 7.64 32.94 19.19
C ALA A 279 6.83 33.98 18.40
N ALA A 280 5.89 33.54 17.54
CA ALA A 280 5.01 34.44 16.80
C ALA A 280 3.88 35.04 17.65
N SER A 281 3.44 34.39 18.74
CA SER A 281 2.41 34.92 19.64
C SER A 281 2.96 35.97 20.61
N MET A 282 4.28 36.04 20.81
CA MET A 282 4.97 37.08 21.57
C MET A 282 5.17 38.39 20.76
N GLY A 283 4.99 38.34 19.44
CA GLY A 283 4.83 39.43 18.50
C GLY A 283 3.85 39.02 17.45
N SER A 284 3.05 39.91 16.84
CA SER A 284 2.09 39.51 15.81
C SER A 284 2.82 38.78 14.65
N LEU A 285 2.19 37.80 14.01
CA LEU A 285 2.75 37.13 12.79
C LEU A 285 3.06 38.15 11.69
N ALA A 286 2.41 39.33 11.72
CA ALA A 286 2.70 40.45 10.84
C ALA A 286 4.06 41.12 11.15
N ASP A 287 4.53 41.01 12.41
CA ASP A 287 5.82 41.56 12.88
C ASP A 287 6.94 40.50 12.90
N ALA A 288 6.63 39.22 12.46
CA ALA A 288 7.64 38.20 12.37
C ALA A 288 8.72 38.59 11.35
N SER A 289 9.99 38.50 11.77
CA SER A 289 11.08 38.85 10.87
C SER A 289 11.03 37.96 9.61
N PRO A 290 11.41 38.49 8.43
CA PRO A 290 11.50 37.71 7.21
C PRO A 290 12.33 36.42 7.36
N LEU A 291 13.33 36.46 8.26
CA LEU A 291 14.16 35.32 8.61
C LEU A 291 13.36 34.21 9.31
N THR A 292 12.47 34.55 10.24
CA THR A 292 11.61 33.58 10.94
C THR A 292 10.66 32.87 9.96
N ILE A 293 10.04 33.64 9.05
CA ILE A 293 9.17 33.09 8.01
C ILE A 293 9.97 32.18 7.08
N ALA A 294 11.16 32.60 6.66
CA ALA A 294 12.02 31.78 5.80
C ALA A 294 12.43 30.46 6.48
N MET A 295 12.81 30.48 7.75
CA MET A 295 13.16 29.27 8.51
C MET A 295 11.99 28.29 8.60
N LEU A 296 10.77 28.79 8.79
CA LEU A 296 9.54 27.99 8.81
C LEU A 296 9.28 27.30 7.48
N VAL A 297 9.32 28.07 6.41
CA VAL A 297 9.08 27.56 5.05
C VAL A 297 10.13 26.52 4.69
N ILE A 298 11.40 26.80 4.94
CA ILE A 298 12.51 25.87 4.66
C ILE A 298 12.39 24.61 5.53
N GLY A 299 12.15 24.75 6.84
CA GLY A 299 11.97 23.63 7.76
C GLY A 299 10.78 22.75 7.38
N GLY A 300 9.65 23.37 7.04
CA GLY A 300 8.45 22.67 6.55
C GLY A 300 8.71 21.93 5.23
N LEU A 301 9.43 22.54 4.29
CA LEU A 301 9.80 21.93 3.02
C LEU A 301 10.72 20.71 3.22
N ILE A 302 11.73 20.84 4.07
CA ILE A 302 12.63 19.73 4.41
C ILE A 302 11.84 18.58 5.03
N LEU A 303 10.99 18.85 6.01
CA LEU A 303 10.15 17.84 6.65
C LEU A 303 9.22 17.15 5.62
N PHE A 304 8.61 17.92 4.75
CA PHE A 304 7.76 17.41 3.67
C PHE A 304 8.53 16.46 2.75
N VAL A 305 9.73 16.83 2.29
CA VAL A 305 10.58 15.97 1.45
C VAL A 305 10.97 14.69 2.19
N VAL A 306 11.32 14.77 3.48
CA VAL A 306 11.67 13.58 4.28
C VAL A 306 10.47 12.64 4.40
N VAL A 307 9.25 13.16 4.63
CA VAL A 307 8.02 12.35 4.69
C VAL A 307 7.72 11.70 3.34
N LEU A 308 7.92 12.40 2.23
CA LEU A 308 7.75 11.83 0.89
C LEU A 308 8.74 10.69 0.61
N LEU A 309 10.02 10.89 0.91
CA LEU A 309 11.05 9.86 0.75
C LEU A 309 10.74 8.62 1.61
N TRP A 310 10.30 8.83 2.85
CA TRP A 310 9.90 7.76 3.74
C TRP A 310 8.67 7.00 3.21
N SER A 311 7.67 7.73 2.71
CA SER A 311 6.47 7.12 2.09
C SER A 311 6.83 6.29 0.86
N ALA A 312 7.73 6.78 0.00
CA ALA A 312 8.23 6.03 -1.15
C ALA A 312 8.96 4.74 -0.72
N LEU A 313 9.76 4.80 0.34
CA LEU A 313 10.46 3.63 0.91
C LEU A 313 9.49 2.59 1.46
N LEU A 314 8.46 3.00 2.19
CA LEU A 314 7.42 2.11 2.70
C LEU A 314 6.67 1.40 1.56
N MET A 315 6.30 2.14 0.52
CA MET A 315 5.63 1.57 -0.66
C MET A 315 6.53 0.56 -1.38
N ALA A 316 7.84 0.82 -1.45
CA ALA A 316 8.82 -0.14 -1.96
C ALA A 316 8.85 -1.42 -1.11
N ALA A 317 8.89 -1.29 0.22
CA ALA A 317 8.88 -2.42 1.13
C ALA A 317 7.63 -3.30 0.96
N TYR A 318 6.44 -2.70 0.78
CA TYR A 318 5.22 -3.43 0.47
C TYR A 318 5.29 -4.17 -0.87
N SER A 319 5.80 -3.52 -1.92
CA SER A 319 5.93 -4.14 -3.24
C SER A 319 6.90 -5.33 -3.24
N ILE A 320 8.03 -5.19 -2.54
CA ILE A 320 9.00 -6.26 -2.34
C ILE A 320 8.38 -7.40 -1.52
N ALA A 321 7.64 -7.08 -0.45
CA ALA A 321 6.94 -8.08 0.35
C ALA A 321 5.98 -8.91 -0.51
N PHE A 322 5.19 -8.27 -1.37
CA PHE A 322 4.27 -8.97 -2.25
C PHE A 322 4.99 -9.83 -3.29
N ALA A 323 6.14 -9.40 -3.83
CA ALA A 323 6.94 -10.20 -4.76
C ALA A 323 7.53 -11.45 -4.07
N VAL A 324 8.10 -11.29 -2.89
CA VAL A 324 8.66 -12.39 -2.10
C VAL A 324 7.57 -13.39 -1.68
N PHE A 325 6.41 -12.90 -1.24
CA PHE A 325 5.26 -13.78 -0.93
C PHE A 325 4.71 -14.47 -2.17
N TYR A 326 4.64 -13.79 -3.30
CA TYR A 326 4.21 -14.40 -4.57
C TYR A 326 5.09 -15.60 -4.90
N ARG A 327 6.40 -15.44 -4.90
CA ARG A 327 7.36 -16.54 -5.13
C ARG A 327 7.20 -17.68 -4.12
N ASP A 328 7.16 -17.38 -2.81
CA ASP A 328 6.97 -18.40 -1.76
C ASP A 328 5.67 -19.19 -1.95
N GLN A 329 4.58 -18.51 -2.36
CA GLN A 329 3.29 -19.19 -2.58
C GLN A 329 3.24 -20.01 -3.87
N CYS A 330 3.91 -19.57 -4.94
CA CYS A 330 4.07 -20.38 -6.15
C CYS A 330 4.85 -21.67 -5.86
N LEU A 331 5.93 -21.59 -5.09
CA LEU A 331 6.70 -22.77 -4.68
C LEU A 331 5.87 -23.75 -3.84
N ARG A 332 5.01 -23.24 -2.94
CA ARG A 332 4.17 -24.09 -2.08
C ARG A 332 3.03 -24.76 -2.80
N LYS A 333 2.45 -24.11 -3.80
CA LYS A 333 1.20 -24.56 -4.41
C LYS A 333 1.40 -25.21 -5.76
N ASP A 334 2.32 -24.71 -6.55
CA ASP A 334 2.55 -25.20 -7.91
C ASP A 334 3.76 -26.16 -7.97
N GLY A 335 4.59 -26.21 -6.91
CA GLY A 335 5.80 -27.05 -6.91
C GLY A 335 6.83 -26.64 -7.95
N LEU A 336 6.58 -25.57 -8.69
CA LEU A 336 7.36 -25.12 -9.84
C LEU A 336 8.20 -23.92 -9.47
N MET A 337 9.50 -24.02 -9.70
CA MET A 337 10.28 -22.85 -9.99
C MET A 337 9.74 -22.25 -11.30
N THR A 338 9.02 -21.14 -11.20
CA THR A 338 8.76 -20.34 -12.38
C THR A 338 10.11 -19.80 -12.83
N SER A 339 10.68 -20.39 -13.88
CA SER A 339 11.82 -19.79 -14.60
C SER A 339 11.46 -18.35 -14.93
N PRO A 340 12.40 -17.39 -14.83
CA PRO A 340 12.13 -16.01 -15.20
C PRO A 340 11.81 -15.94 -16.68
N ALA A 341 10.54 -16.05 -17.05
CA ALA A 341 10.03 -15.73 -18.37
C ALA A 341 9.73 -14.23 -18.40
N LEU A 342 10.79 -13.43 -18.30
CA LEU A 342 10.70 -11.96 -18.43
C LEU A 342 11.67 -11.49 -19.52
#